data_3dbd4349dd109634d3fe11a8ffc8d3a6
#
_entry.id   3dbd4349dd109634d3fe11a8ffc8d3a6
#
_cell.length_a   1.000
_cell.length_b   1.000
_cell.length_c   1.000
_cell.angle_alpha   90.00
_cell.angle_beta   90.00
_cell.angle_gamma   90.00
#
_symmetry.space_group_name_H-M   'P 1'
#
loop_
_entity.id
_entity.type
_entity.pdbx_description
1 polymer ?
#
loop_
_entity_poly.entity_id
_entity_poly.type
_entity_poly.pdbx_seq_one_letter_code
_entity_poly.pdbx_strand_id
1 'polypeptide(L)'
;MNLLIIGSGAREHTFAWKIFNSKQNVSLFISNSNPGTTKIAKSVSIDINNFSDVKRSIIKNSIQIVLIGPEIPLINGIYDFIKNDSDISYVNVIGPSKYGAQLEGSKEFAKKFMYRNNIPTASYRSYDISSIDDAILFLKNNEPPFVLKADGPAAGKGVIIVDNVNDAIHNLKEMLIDSRFGDSSNKVVIEEFLTGIEMSCFVLFDGINYKILPYAKDYKRIGEGDKGLNTGGMGSVSPVNFLDIDLKDKIEKQIVIPTINGLIKEKIDYVGFIFIGLINVDGFPKVIEYNVRMGDPEAQVVFPRIENDFMEI
;
A
#
# COMPACT_ATOMS: atom_id res chain seq x y z
N MET A 1 20.28 7.52 -18.44
CA MET A 1 19.67 7.83 -17.14
C MET A 1 19.87 6.64 -16.19
N ASN A 2 20.25 6.89 -14.92
CA ASN A 2 20.52 5.83 -13.94
C ASN A 2 19.34 5.76 -12.95
N LEU A 3 18.71 4.59 -12.84
CA LEU A 3 17.54 4.36 -11.99
C LEU A 3 17.86 3.25 -10.97
N LEU A 4 17.59 3.50 -9.69
CA LEU A 4 17.73 2.54 -8.59
C LEU A 4 16.36 2.07 -8.14
N ILE A 5 16.16 0.76 -8.17
CA ILE A 5 14.98 0.11 -7.55
C ILE A 5 15.38 -0.33 -6.14
N ILE A 6 14.64 0.15 -5.14
CA ILE A 6 14.74 -0.29 -3.74
C ILE A 6 13.83 -1.49 -3.52
N GLY A 7 14.37 -2.57 -3.00
CA GLY A 7 13.70 -3.86 -2.81
C GLY A 7 14.25 -4.94 -3.73
N SER A 8 13.92 -6.21 -3.44
CA SER A 8 14.50 -7.39 -4.12
C SER A 8 13.49 -8.50 -4.41
N GLY A 9 12.21 -8.25 -4.19
CA GLY A 9 11.12 -9.22 -4.38
C GLY A 9 10.67 -9.39 -5.83
N ALA A 10 9.57 -10.10 -6.01
CA ALA A 10 8.98 -10.35 -7.32
C ALA A 10 8.35 -9.08 -7.92
N ARG A 11 7.81 -8.20 -7.11
CA ARG A 11 7.33 -6.87 -7.50
C ARG A 11 8.47 -6.03 -8.10
N GLU A 12 9.61 -5.94 -7.43
CA GLU A 12 10.77 -5.19 -7.90
C GLU A 12 11.38 -5.82 -9.16
N HIS A 13 11.33 -7.14 -9.27
CA HIS A 13 11.70 -7.82 -10.51
C HIS A 13 10.78 -7.40 -11.67
N THR A 14 9.48 -7.30 -11.42
CA THR A 14 8.51 -6.84 -12.43
C THR A 14 8.78 -5.40 -12.88
N PHE A 15 9.10 -4.51 -11.95
CA PHE A 15 9.53 -3.14 -12.29
C PHE A 15 10.78 -3.16 -13.17
N ALA A 16 11.81 -3.91 -12.75
CA ALA A 16 13.07 -4.02 -13.49
C ALA A 16 12.83 -4.56 -14.90
N TRP A 17 12.01 -5.60 -15.03
CA TRP A 17 11.64 -6.18 -16.32
C TRP A 17 10.93 -5.17 -17.23
N LYS A 18 9.95 -4.43 -16.69
CA LYS A 18 9.19 -3.46 -17.47
C LYS A 18 10.07 -2.30 -17.94
N ILE A 19 10.93 -1.78 -17.07
CA ILE A 19 11.86 -0.70 -17.38
C ILE A 19 12.96 -1.17 -18.34
N PHE A 20 13.48 -2.40 -18.18
CA PHE A 20 14.49 -2.98 -19.07
C PHE A 20 14.00 -3.09 -20.52
N ASN A 21 12.68 -3.31 -20.71
CA ASN A 21 12.05 -3.35 -22.03
C ASN A 21 11.62 -1.96 -22.56
N SER A 22 11.94 -0.87 -21.87
CA SER A 22 11.69 0.48 -22.35
C SER A 22 12.58 0.80 -23.55
N LYS A 23 12.09 1.67 -24.44
CA LYS A 23 12.85 2.24 -25.56
C LYS A 23 13.86 3.31 -25.07
N GLN A 24 13.70 3.79 -23.86
CA GLN A 24 14.59 4.76 -23.22
C GLN A 24 15.90 4.09 -22.78
N ASN A 25 17.02 4.81 -22.90
CA ASN A 25 18.30 4.30 -22.44
C ASN A 25 18.43 4.45 -20.92
N VAL A 26 18.09 3.40 -20.18
CA VAL A 26 18.11 3.35 -18.71
C VAL A 26 19.15 2.34 -18.22
N SER A 27 20.08 2.79 -17.40
CA SER A 27 20.95 1.90 -16.62
C SER A 27 20.25 1.56 -15.31
N LEU A 28 19.82 0.30 -15.18
CA LEU A 28 19.10 -0.19 -14.01
C LEU A 28 20.04 -0.66 -12.92
N PHE A 29 19.76 -0.22 -11.70
CA PHE A 29 20.36 -0.70 -10.46
C PHE A 29 19.25 -1.23 -9.55
N ILE A 30 19.55 -2.26 -8.77
CA ILE A 30 18.59 -2.84 -7.82
C ILE A 30 19.28 -3.17 -6.51
N SER A 31 18.63 -2.86 -5.40
CA SER A 31 19.14 -3.23 -4.09
C SER A 31 18.99 -4.73 -3.86
N ASN A 32 20.11 -5.39 -3.54
CA ASN A 32 20.12 -6.82 -3.18
C ASN A 32 19.39 -7.71 -4.21
N SER A 33 19.88 -7.79 -5.44
CA SER A 33 19.24 -8.50 -6.55
C SER A 33 18.85 -9.95 -6.22
N ASN A 34 17.83 -10.44 -6.89
CA ASN A 34 17.47 -11.85 -6.95
C ASN A 34 17.94 -12.50 -8.27
N PRO A 35 17.88 -13.84 -8.43
CA PRO A 35 18.36 -14.52 -9.65
C PRO A 35 17.73 -14.02 -10.97
N GLY A 36 16.49 -13.51 -10.93
CA GLY A 36 15.83 -12.94 -12.12
C GLY A 36 16.36 -11.56 -12.47
N THR A 37 16.55 -10.71 -11.47
CA THR A 37 16.99 -9.31 -11.68
C THR A 37 18.47 -9.19 -12.02
N THR A 38 19.33 -10.14 -11.64
CA THR A 38 20.77 -10.14 -11.99
C THR A 38 21.04 -10.12 -13.50
N LYS A 39 20.08 -10.55 -14.33
CA LYS A 39 20.21 -10.57 -15.79
C LYS A 39 19.89 -9.24 -16.46
N ILE A 40 19.15 -8.34 -15.76
CA ILE A 40 18.59 -7.13 -16.35
C ILE A 40 18.95 -5.85 -15.58
N ALA A 41 19.52 -5.97 -14.39
CA ALA A 41 19.91 -4.84 -13.55
C ALA A 41 21.24 -5.10 -12.83
N LYS A 42 21.97 -4.02 -12.53
CA LYS A 42 23.20 -4.10 -11.72
C LYS A 42 22.81 -4.21 -10.24
N SER A 43 23.27 -5.26 -9.57
CA SER A 43 23.06 -5.42 -8.12
C SER A 43 23.92 -4.42 -7.34
N VAL A 44 23.31 -3.76 -6.36
CA VAL A 44 24.00 -2.96 -5.35
C VAL A 44 23.63 -3.46 -3.96
N SER A 45 24.64 -3.78 -3.15
CA SER A 45 24.40 -4.22 -1.76
C SER A 45 24.09 -2.98 -0.92
N ILE A 46 22.86 -2.91 -0.42
CA ILE A 46 22.33 -1.79 0.37
C ILE A 46 21.48 -2.36 1.49
N ASP A 47 21.70 -1.90 2.72
CA ASP A 47 20.67 -1.98 3.74
C ASP A 47 19.63 -0.86 3.47
N ILE A 48 18.47 -1.26 2.98
CA ILE A 48 17.39 -0.32 2.60
C ILE A 48 16.78 0.44 3.79
N ASN A 49 17.04 0.00 5.01
CA ASN A 49 16.62 0.68 6.24
C ASN A 49 17.72 1.64 6.77
N ASN A 50 18.93 1.52 6.25
CA ASN A 50 20.02 2.45 6.52
C ASN A 50 20.14 3.49 5.39
N PHE A 51 19.50 4.63 5.57
CA PHE A 51 19.45 5.65 4.52
C PHE A 51 20.81 6.23 4.15
N SER A 52 21.83 6.15 5.04
CA SER A 52 23.20 6.51 4.68
C SER A 52 23.81 5.54 3.65
N ASP A 53 23.44 4.25 3.67
CA ASP A 53 23.84 3.29 2.65
C ASP A 53 23.18 3.60 1.31
N VAL A 54 21.88 3.97 1.35
CA VAL A 54 21.17 4.43 0.15
C VAL A 54 21.83 5.67 -0.44
N LYS A 55 22.17 6.69 0.38
CA LYS A 55 22.87 7.90 -0.07
C LYS A 55 24.20 7.55 -0.74
N ARG A 56 25.02 6.71 -0.10
CA ARG A 56 26.31 6.29 -0.69
C ARG A 56 26.13 5.63 -2.06
N SER A 57 25.10 4.79 -2.19
CA SER A 57 24.81 4.13 -3.47
C SER A 57 24.31 5.11 -4.54
N ILE A 58 23.49 6.09 -4.17
CA ILE A 58 23.00 7.14 -5.06
C ILE A 58 24.20 7.92 -5.64
N ILE A 59 25.11 8.39 -4.78
CA ILE A 59 26.28 9.18 -5.20
C ILE A 59 27.22 8.32 -6.05
N LYS A 60 27.60 7.13 -5.57
CA LYS A 60 28.53 6.22 -6.24
C LYS A 60 28.10 5.84 -7.65
N ASN A 61 26.81 5.64 -7.86
CA ASN A 61 26.26 5.18 -9.13
C ASN A 61 25.59 6.31 -9.93
N SER A 62 25.71 7.57 -9.49
CA SER A 62 25.09 8.74 -10.14
C SER A 62 23.61 8.51 -10.44
N ILE A 63 22.88 8.04 -9.45
CA ILE A 63 21.43 7.73 -9.56
C ILE A 63 20.63 9.03 -9.72
N GLN A 64 19.70 9.05 -10.65
CA GLN A 64 18.83 10.18 -10.96
C GLN A 64 17.37 9.92 -10.55
N ILE A 65 16.97 8.63 -10.49
CA ILE A 65 15.64 8.22 -10.10
C ILE A 65 15.76 7.07 -9.09
N VAL A 66 14.97 7.15 -8.01
CA VAL A 66 14.79 6.06 -7.04
C VAL A 66 13.33 5.62 -7.05
N LEU A 67 13.09 4.36 -7.38
CA LEU A 67 11.78 3.70 -7.31
C LEU A 67 11.74 2.78 -6.08
N ILE A 68 10.78 3.01 -5.19
CA ILE A 68 10.70 2.31 -3.92
C ILE A 68 9.61 1.25 -3.99
N GLY A 69 9.98 -0.02 -3.83
CA GLY A 69 9.06 -1.14 -3.83
C GLY A 69 8.41 -1.43 -2.47
N PRO A 70 9.19 -1.62 -1.37
CA PRO A 70 8.65 -1.97 -0.06
C PRO A 70 8.14 -0.74 0.72
N GLU A 71 7.17 -0.95 1.60
CA GLU A 71 6.52 0.09 2.39
C GLU A 71 7.40 0.65 3.53
N ILE A 72 8.23 -0.18 4.16
CA ILE A 72 8.97 0.20 5.37
C ILE A 72 9.89 1.41 5.15
N PRO A 73 10.73 1.46 4.10
CA PRO A 73 11.52 2.67 3.82
C PRO A 73 10.68 3.93 3.61
N LEU A 74 9.49 3.81 2.99
CA LEU A 74 8.58 4.93 2.77
C LEU A 74 8.03 5.47 4.10
N ILE A 75 7.52 4.58 4.95
CA ILE A 75 6.99 4.90 6.28
C ILE A 75 8.07 5.52 7.17
N ASN A 76 9.32 5.03 7.05
CA ASN A 76 10.46 5.57 7.78
C ASN A 76 10.97 6.92 7.23
N GLY A 77 10.53 7.36 6.04
CA GLY A 77 10.79 8.68 5.49
C GLY A 77 12.01 8.77 4.56
N ILE A 78 12.27 7.74 3.78
CA ILE A 78 13.35 7.75 2.77
C ILE A 78 13.19 8.89 1.75
N TYR A 79 11.95 9.25 1.40
CA TYR A 79 11.66 10.39 0.53
C TYR A 79 12.20 11.68 1.14
N ASP A 80 11.80 11.97 2.39
CA ASP A 80 12.19 13.17 3.11
C ASP A 80 13.70 13.22 3.33
N PHE A 81 14.32 12.08 3.63
CA PHE A 81 15.77 11.98 3.74
C PHE A 81 16.47 12.39 2.45
N ILE A 82 16.04 11.86 1.29
CA ILE A 82 16.64 12.17 -0.01
C ILE A 82 16.41 13.65 -0.37
N LYS A 83 15.20 14.17 -0.16
CA LYS A 83 14.82 15.53 -0.55
C LYS A 83 15.45 16.62 0.31
N ASN A 84 15.73 16.33 1.59
CA ASN A 84 16.35 17.28 2.52
C ASN A 84 17.88 17.22 2.54
N ASP A 85 18.52 16.27 1.87
CA ASP A 85 19.97 16.14 1.81
C ASP A 85 20.52 16.87 0.58
N SER A 86 21.33 17.92 0.78
CA SER A 86 21.86 18.79 -0.28
C SER A 86 22.66 18.04 -1.37
N ASP A 87 23.29 16.91 -1.03
CA ASP A 87 24.11 16.14 -1.97
C ASP A 87 23.28 15.29 -2.94
N ILE A 88 22.02 14.96 -2.56
CA ILE A 88 21.17 14.03 -3.32
C ILE A 88 19.73 14.54 -3.54
N SER A 89 19.40 15.77 -3.14
CA SER A 89 18.04 16.34 -3.31
C SER A 89 17.58 16.45 -4.77
N TYR A 90 18.51 16.44 -5.72
CA TYR A 90 18.23 16.43 -7.16
C TYR A 90 17.58 15.13 -7.65
N VAL A 91 17.64 14.05 -6.87
CA VAL A 91 17.12 12.73 -7.25
C VAL A 91 15.59 12.76 -7.25
N ASN A 92 14.99 12.26 -8.31
CA ASN A 92 13.56 12.03 -8.39
C ASN A 92 13.20 10.76 -7.62
N VAL A 93 12.32 10.88 -6.63
CA VAL A 93 11.85 9.76 -5.81
C VAL A 93 10.46 9.38 -6.22
N ILE A 94 10.25 8.12 -6.59
CA ILE A 94 8.94 7.54 -6.86
C ILE A 94 8.45 6.87 -5.58
N GLY A 95 7.68 7.61 -4.82
CA GLY A 95 7.14 7.29 -3.50
C GLY A 95 6.70 8.56 -2.78
N PRO A 96 5.81 8.47 -1.78
CA PRO A 96 5.35 9.63 -1.02
C PRO A 96 6.37 10.10 0.02
N SER A 97 6.15 11.32 0.51
CA SER A 97 6.76 11.80 1.76
C SER A 97 6.40 10.89 2.95
N LYS A 98 7.14 10.99 4.05
CA LYS A 98 6.84 10.28 5.30
C LYS A 98 5.40 10.54 5.78
N TYR A 99 4.92 11.77 5.59
CA TYR A 99 3.55 12.12 5.93
C TYR A 99 2.54 11.44 5.00
N GLY A 100 2.78 11.42 3.70
CA GLY A 100 1.94 10.70 2.73
C GLY A 100 1.95 9.19 2.93
N ALA A 101 3.08 8.63 3.37
CA ALA A 101 3.22 7.22 3.67
C ALA A 101 2.35 6.76 4.86
N GLN A 102 1.82 7.69 5.69
CA GLN A 102 0.86 7.36 6.74
C GLN A 102 -0.47 6.81 6.20
N LEU A 103 -0.80 6.99 4.93
CA LEU A 103 -1.96 6.32 4.32
C LEU A 103 -1.86 4.77 4.38
N GLU A 104 -0.65 4.21 4.37
CA GLU A 104 -0.40 2.78 4.62
C GLU A 104 0.08 2.54 6.05
N GLY A 105 0.87 3.47 6.59
CA GLY A 105 1.53 3.35 7.90
C GLY A 105 0.60 3.46 9.09
N SER A 106 -0.58 4.07 8.95
CA SER A 106 -1.60 4.19 10.00
C SER A 106 -3.01 4.06 9.42
N LYS A 107 -3.72 3.04 9.88
CA LYS A 107 -5.11 2.82 9.45
C LYS A 107 -6.04 3.93 9.96
N GLU A 108 -5.79 4.44 11.16
CA GLU A 108 -6.53 5.58 11.69
C GLU A 108 -6.30 6.83 10.84
N PHE A 109 -5.06 7.10 10.42
CA PHE A 109 -4.75 8.22 9.53
C PHE A 109 -5.50 8.08 8.19
N ALA A 110 -5.44 6.89 7.57
CA ALA A 110 -6.15 6.60 6.34
C ALA A 110 -7.66 6.80 6.48
N LYS A 111 -8.27 6.31 7.58
CA LYS A 111 -9.69 6.50 7.86
C LYS A 111 -10.07 7.96 8.04
N LYS A 112 -9.26 8.72 8.79
CA LYS A 112 -9.46 10.17 8.96
C LYS A 112 -9.32 10.92 7.64
N PHE A 113 -8.37 10.55 6.80
CA PHE A 113 -8.21 11.10 5.45
C PHE A 113 -9.44 10.81 4.57
N MET A 114 -9.92 9.55 4.55
CA MET A 114 -11.12 9.18 3.80
C MET A 114 -12.35 9.95 4.27
N TYR A 115 -12.54 10.08 5.57
CA TYR A 115 -13.66 10.83 6.14
C TYR A 115 -13.64 12.31 5.74
N ARG A 116 -12.47 13.00 5.88
CA ARG A 116 -12.33 14.42 5.51
C ARG A 116 -12.58 14.70 4.03
N ASN A 117 -12.33 13.69 3.18
CA ASN A 117 -12.43 13.81 1.72
C ASN A 117 -13.66 13.10 1.15
N ASN A 118 -14.63 12.68 2.00
CA ASN A 118 -15.87 12.01 1.62
C ASN A 118 -15.66 10.73 0.77
N ILE A 119 -14.60 9.96 1.06
CA ILE A 119 -14.29 8.72 0.37
C ILE A 119 -15.02 7.56 1.06
N PRO A 120 -15.82 6.76 0.32
CA PRO A 120 -16.58 5.65 0.89
C PRO A 120 -15.65 4.58 1.49
N THR A 121 -15.88 4.24 2.76
CA THR A 121 -15.16 3.20 3.51
C THR A 121 -16.05 2.64 4.60
N ALA A 122 -15.62 1.56 5.25
CA ALA A 122 -16.28 1.01 6.43
C ALA A 122 -16.36 2.04 7.56
N SER A 123 -17.46 2.06 8.29
CA SER A 123 -17.55 2.80 9.55
C SER A 123 -16.50 2.25 10.53
N TYR A 124 -15.95 3.12 11.38
CA TYR A 124 -14.86 2.72 12.25
C TYR A 124 -14.82 3.49 13.55
N ARG A 125 -14.13 2.92 14.53
CA ARG A 125 -13.67 3.61 15.74
C ARG A 125 -12.25 3.19 16.05
N SER A 126 -11.45 4.13 16.58
CA SER A 126 -10.06 3.88 16.98
C SER A 126 -9.95 3.96 18.49
N TYR A 127 -9.18 3.03 19.08
CA TYR A 127 -8.95 2.94 20.51
C TYR A 127 -7.48 2.63 20.78
N ASP A 128 -7.00 3.15 21.89
CA ASP A 128 -5.70 2.81 22.48
C ASP A 128 -5.88 2.21 23.88
N ILE A 129 -4.78 1.93 24.57
CA ILE A 129 -4.84 1.32 25.91
C ILE A 129 -5.60 2.19 26.92
N SER A 130 -5.56 3.53 26.77
CA SER A 130 -6.26 4.44 27.69
C SER A 130 -7.77 4.44 27.51
N SER A 131 -8.26 3.99 26.37
CA SER A 131 -9.67 3.93 25.97
C SER A 131 -10.20 2.49 25.81
N ILE A 132 -9.50 1.50 26.39
CA ILE A 132 -9.87 0.09 26.24
C ILE A 132 -11.26 -0.25 26.79
N ASP A 133 -11.67 0.39 27.90
CA ASP A 133 -13.00 0.16 28.49
C ASP A 133 -14.12 0.68 27.57
N ASP A 134 -13.90 1.80 26.88
CA ASP A 134 -14.81 2.34 25.88
C ASP A 134 -14.88 1.41 24.65
N ALA A 135 -13.76 0.82 24.26
CA ALA A 135 -13.72 -0.17 23.18
C ALA A 135 -14.50 -1.44 23.54
N ILE A 136 -14.34 -1.94 24.77
CA ILE A 136 -15.10 -3.09 25.27
C ILE A 136 -16.62 -2.78 25.33
N LEU A 137 -16.97 -1.57 25.78
CA LEU A 137 -18.37 -1.13 25.80
C LEU A 137 -18.93 -1.03 24.38
N PHE A 138 -18.15 -0.51 23.43
CA PHE A 138 -18.54 -0.47 22.03
C PHE A 138 -18.81 -1.87 21.47
N LEU A 139 -17.92 -2.85 21.69
CA LEU A 139 -18.10 -4.22 21.23
C LEU A 139 -19.34 -4.89 21.86
N LYS A 140 -19.65 -4.62 23.14
CA LYS A 140 -20.83 -5.16 23.81
C LYS A 140 -22.16 -4.58 23.31
N ASN A 141 -22.13 -3.36 22.78
CA ASN A 141 -23.32 -2.64 22.31
C ASN A 141 -23.55 -2.73 20.80
N ASN A 142 -22.72 -3.48 20.09
CA ASN A 142 -22.83 -3.68 18.64
C ASN A 142 -22.85 -5.17 18.29
N GLU A 143 -23.35 -5.49 17.11
CA GLU A 143 -23.46 -6.86 16.63
C GLU A 143 -22.24 -7.27 15.80
N PRO A 144 -21.72 -8.51 15.98
CA PRO A 144 -20.66 -9.05 15.13
C PRO A 144 -21.18 -9.34 13.70
N PRO A 145 -20.30 -9.59 12.68
CA PRO A 145 -18.84 -9.71 12.84
C PRO A 145 -18.13 -8.37 13.03
N PHE A 146 -17.03 -8.40 13.80
CA PHE A 146 -16.16 -7.24 13.98
C PHE A 146 -14.84 -7.43 13.21
N VAL A 147 -14.29 -6.35 12.66
CA VAL A 147 -12.96 -6.32 12.07
C VAL A 147 -12.03 -5.49 12.96
N LEU A 148 -11.12 -6.15 13.65
CA LEU A 148 -10.11 -5.51 14.48
C LEU A 148 -8.81 -5.39 13.68
N LYS A 149 -8.28 -4.19 13.56
CA LYS A 149 -7.04 -3.92 12.81
C LYS A 149 -6.01 -3.23 13.71
N ALA A 150 -4.80 -3.79 13.82
CA ALA A 150 -3.67 -3.06 14.37
C ALA A 150 -3.39 -1.83 13.49
N ASP A 151 -3.14 -0.66 14.09
CA ASP A 151 -3.02 0.60 13.35
C ASP A 151 -1.80 0.60 12.43
N GLY A 152 -0.66 0.14 12.92
CA GLY A 152 0.59 0.12 12.15
C GLY A 152 0.75 -1.07 11.20
N PRO A 153 1.88 -1.12 10.48
CA PRO A 153 2.23 -2.23 9.61
C PRO A 153 2.38 -3.53 10.38
N ALA A 154 1.72 -4.60 9.93
CA ALA A 154 1.76 -5.92 10.56
C ALA A 154 1.87 -7.05 9.53
N ALA A 155 2.43 -6.79 8.35
CA ALA A 155 2.66 -7.76 7.28
C ALA A 155 1.41 -8.60 6.93
N GLY A 156 0.23 -7.96 6.85
CA GLY A 156 -1.05 -8.61 6.56
C GLY A 156 -1.64 -9.41 7.73
N LYS A 157 -0.95 -9.53 8.87
CA LYS A 157 -1.40 -10.33 10.02
C LYS A 157 -2.17 -9.53 11.07
N GLY A 158 -2.15 -8.20 10.97
CA GLY A 158 -2.78 -7.29 11.94
C GLY A 158 -4.29 -7.10 11.77
N VAL A 159 -4.95 -7.91 10.95
CA VAL A 159 -6.41 -7.88 10.73
C VAL A 159 -7.03 -9.16 11.23
N ILE A 160 -7.97 -9.03 12.16
CA ILE A 160 -8.67 -10.14 12.78
C ILE A 160 -10.18 -9.92 12.61
N ILE A 161 -10.86 -10.90 12.04
CA ILE A 161 -12.32 -10.90 11.89
C ILE A 161 -12.86 -11.88 12.91
N VAL A 162 -13.85 -11.47 13.71
CA VAL A 162 -14.43 -12.27 14.78
C VAL A 162 -15.94 -12.19 14.77
N ASP A 163 -16.58 -13.36 14.98
CA ASP A 163 -18.01 -13.57 14.85
C ASP A 163 -18.75 -13.51 16.20
N ASN A 164 -18.06 -13.19 17.28
CA ASN A 164 -18.67 -13.04 18.60
C ASN A 164 -17.97 -12.01 19.47
N VAL A 165 -18.70 -11.44 20.42
CA VAL A 165 -18.23 -10.35 21.29
C VAL A 165 -17.09 -10.78 22.22
N ASN A 166 -17.12 -12.03 22.75
CA ASN A 166 -16.11 -12.47 23.71
C ASN A 166 -14.75 -12.62 23.05
N ASP A 167 -14.69 -13.20 21.84
CA ASP A 167 -13.47 -13.31 21.06
C ASP A 167 -12.97 -11.93 20.61
N ALA A 168 -13.88 -11.01 20.27
CA ALA A 168 -13.51 -9.64 19.95
C ALA A 168 -12.81 -8.94 21.13
N ILE A 169 -13.37 -9.07 22.35
CA ILE A 169 -12.77 -8.51 23.57
C ILE A 169 -11.45 -9.19 23.89
N HIS A 170 -11.35 -10.50 23.72
CA HIS A 170 -10.09 -11.23 23.94
C HIS A 170 -9.00 -10.74 23.00
N ASN A 171 -9.26 -10.73 21.68
CA ASN A 171 -8.29 -10.24 20.69
C ASN A 171 -7.93 -8.75 20.88
N LEU A 172 -8.89 -7.90 21.23
CA LEU A 172 -8.65 -6.50 21.56
C LEU A 172 -7.63 -6.36 22.71
N LYS A 173 -7.79 -7.17 23.77
CA LYS A 173 -6.85 -7.17 24.91
C LYS A 173 -5.47 -7.67 24.52
N GLU A 174 -5.39 -8.77 23.77
CA GLU A 174 -4.09 -9.26 23.26
C GLU A 174 -3.39 -8.20 22.39
N MET A 175 -4.14 -7.47 21.58
CA MET A 175 -3.56 -6.39 20.75
C MET A 175 -3.08 -5.23 21.61
N LEU A 176 -3.93 -4.64 22.46
CA LEU A 176 -3.62 -3.40 23.19
C LEU A 176 -2.81 -3.62 24.46
N ILE A 177 -3.03 -4.72 25.22
CA ILE A 177 -2.34 -4.98 26.48
C ILE A 177 -1.06 -5.77 26.24
N ASP A 178 -1.16 -6.88 25.48
CA ASP A 178 -0.03 -7.79 25.28
C ASP A 178 0.85 -7.40 24.09
N SER A 179 0.50 -6.29 23.40
CA SER A 179 1.24 -5.76 22.25
C SER A 179 1.53 -6.81 21.19
N ARG A 180 0.52 -7.65 20.85
CA ARG A 180 0.64 -8.82 19.95
C ARG A 180 1.37 -8.53 18.64
N PHE A 181 1.27 -7.30 18.13
CA PHE A 181 1.94 -6.86 16.89
C PHE A 181 2.98 -5.75 17.16
N GLY A 182 3.58 -5.72 18.38
CA GLY A 182 4.53 -4.70 18.78
C GLY A 182 3.94 -3.29 18.74
N ASP A 183 4.72 -2.30 18.31
CA ASP A 183 4.29 -0.89 18.23
C ASP A 183 3.06 -0.67 17.35
N SER A 184 2.80 -1.56 16.38
CA SER A 184 1.61 -1.51 15.55
C SER A 184 0.31 -1.72 16.34
N SER A 185 0.40 -2.31 17.53
CA SER A 185 -0.71 -2.52 18.46
C SER A 185 -0.96 -1.38 19.44
N ASN A 186 -0.23 -0.27 19.38
CA ASN A 186 -0.47 0.89 20.25
C ASN A 186 -1.87 1.48 20.07
N LYS A 187 -2.48 1.20 18.90
CA LYS A 187 -3.89 1.49 18.60
C LYS A 187 -4.53 0.33 17.87
N VAL A 188 -5.83 0.18 18.06
CA VAL A 188 -6.69 -0.74 17.32
C VAL A 188 -7.83 0.03 16.66
N VAL A 189 -8.02 -0.20 15.37
CA VAL A 189 -9.17 0.30 14.62
C VAL A 189 -10.19 -0.84 14.54
N ILE A 190 -11.38 -0.61 15.06
CA ILE A 190 -12.53 -1.51 14.96
C ILE A 190 -13.41 -1.02 13.84
N GLU A 191 -13.65 -1.86 12.84
CA GLU A 191 -14.45 -1.54 11.65
C GLU A 191 -15.68 -2.42 11.56
N GLU A 192 -16.72 -1.92 10.88
CA GLU A 192 -17.81 -2.78 10.43
C GLU A 192 -17.30 -3.81 9.44
N PHE A 193 -17.87 -4.99 9.48
CA PHE A 193 -17.58 -6.03 8.50
C PHE A 193 -18.35 -5.75 7.20
N LEU A 194 -17.61 -5.59 6.10
CA LEU A 194 -18.18 -5.41 4.77
C LEU A 194 -18.27 -6.76 4.05
N THR A 195 -19.42 -7.03 3.45
CA THR A 195 -19.62 -8.20 2.59
C THR A 195 -19.65 -7.76 1.14
N GLY A 196 -18.82 -8.40 0.30
CA GLY A 196 -18.72 -8.05 -1.11
C GLY A 196 -17.56 -8.74 -1.80
N ILE A 197 -17.24 -8.27 -2.99
CA ILE A 197 -16.14 -8.82 -3.79
C ILE A 197 -14.96 -7.85 -3.75
N GLU A 198 -13.82 -8.32 -3.22
CA GLU A 198 -12.59 -7.52 -3.15
C GLU A 198 -11.92 -7.38 -4.51
N MET A 199 -11.28 -6.23 -4.73
CA MET A 199 -10.45 -5.94 -5.89
C MET A 199 -9.43 -4.86 -5.57
N SER A 200 -8.45 -4.70 -6.45
CA SER A 200 -7.35 -3.76 -6.33
C SER A 200 -7.40 -2.72 -7.46
N CYS A 201 -7.42 -1.45 -7.11
CA CYS A 201 -7.27 -0.32 -8.03
C CYS A 201 -5.88 0.29 -7.83
N PHE A 202 -5.17 0.53 -8.91
CA PHE A 202 -3.84 1.14 -8.90
C PHE A 202 -3.87 2.46 -9.64
N VAL A 203 -3.31 3.48 -9.01
CA VAL A 203 -3.20 4.82 -9.57
C VAL A 203 -1.74 5.22 -9.59
N LEU A 204 -1.26 5.71 -10.73
CA LEU A 204 0.01 6.40 -10.84
C LEU A 204 -0.26 7.90 -10.76
N PHE A 205 0.42 8.61 -9.86
CA PHE A 205 0.21 10.02 -9.58
C PHE A 205 1.53 10.78 -9.61
N ASP A 206 1.56 11.92 -10.30
CA ASP A 206 2.75 12.76 -10.48
C ASP A 206 2.78 14.00 -9.56
N GLY A 207 1.80 14.11 -8.65
CA GLY A 207 1.57 15.29 -7.79
C GLY A 207 0.50 16.24 -8.32
N ILE A 208 0.09 16.11 -9.58
CA ILE A 208 -0.94 16.94 -10.24
C ILE A 208 -1.93 16.07 -11.02
N ASN A 209 -1.40 15.21 -11.88
CA ASN A 209 -2.18 14.35 -12.79
C ASN A 209 -2.13 12.89 -12.30
N TYR A 210 -3.11 12.11 -12.71
CA TYR A 210 -3.15 10.68 -12.40
C TYR A 210 -3.49 9.82 -13.60
N LYS A 211 -3.09 8.55 -13.53
CA LYS A 211 -3.51 7.49 -14.46
C LYS A 211 -3.97 6.28 -13.65
N ILE A 212 -5.16 5.76 -13.97
CA ILE A 212 -5.60 4.48 -13.43
C ILE A 212 -4.96 3.37 -14.26
N LEU A 213 -4.22 2.49 -13.59
CA LEU A 213 -3.60 1.32 -14.18
C LEU A 213 -4.61 0.15 -14.26
N PRO A 214 -4.29 -0.96 -14.95
CA PRO A 214 -5.17 -2.13 -14.96
C PRO A 214 -5.51 -2.60 -13.55
N TYR A 215 -6.79 -2.86 -13.29
CA TYR A 215 -7.27 -3.43 -12.04
C TYR A 215 -6.81 -4.88 -11.90
N ALA A 216 -6.69 -5.34 -10.65
CA ALA A 216 -6.42 -6.72 -10.32
C ALA A 216 -7.32 -7.22 -9.19
N LYS A 217 -7.36 -8.53 -9.02
CA LYS A 217 -7.90 -9.19 -7.83
C LYS A 217 -6.82 -10.13 -7.31
N ASP A 218 -6.47 -9.99 -6.05
CA ASP A 218 -5.60 -10.91 -5.34
C ASP A 218 -6.40 -11.96 -4.56
N TYR A 219 -5.72 -13.05 -4.22
CA TYR A 219 -6.22 -14.12 -3.38
C TYR A 219 -5.27 -14.28 -2.21
N LYS A 220 -5.74 -13.93 -1.02
CA LYS A 220 -4.89 -13.86 0.20
C LYS A 220 -4.99 -15.10 1.06
N ARG A 221 -6.13 -15.81 1.02
CA ARG A 221 -6.37 -16.94 1.92
C ARG A 221 -5.74 -18.22 1.42
N ILE A 222 -5.18 -19.01 2.36
CA ILE A 222 -4.43 -20.23 2.05
C ILE A 222 -5.30 -21.39 1.59
N GLY A 223 -6.58 -21.44 1.96
CA GLY A 223 -7.49 -22.56 1.71
C GLY A 223 -8.41 -22.34 0.54
N GLU A 224 -8.95 -23.45 0.01
CA GLU A 224 -9.96 -23.43 -1.04
C GLU A 224 -11.23 -22.70 -0.61
N GLY A 225 -11.91 -22.04 -1.56
CA GLY A 225 -13.13 -21.28 -1.31
C GLY A 225 -12.91 -20.03 -0.49
N ASP A 226 -11.72 -19.42 -0.59
CA ASP A 226 -11.35 -18.19 0.14
C ASP A 226 -11.48 -18.34 1.66
N LYS A 227 -10.91 -19.42 2.21
CA LYS A 227 -10.96 -19.76 3.63
C LYS A 227 -9.57 -19.89 4.24
N GLY A 228 -9.51 -19.85 5.58
CA GLY A 228 -8.27 -20.01 6.34
C GLY A 228 -7.54 -18.71 6.59
N LEU A 229 -6.28 -18.79 6.97
CA LEU A 229 -5.45 -17.65 7.33
C LEU A 229 -5.06 -16.81 6.10
N ASN A 230 -4.96 -15.51 6.29
CA ASN A 230 -4.39 -14.61 5.30
C ASN A 230 -2.89 -14.87 5.13
N THR A 231 -2.43 -14.79 3.89
CA THR A 231 -1.02 -14.84 3.48
C THR A 231 -0.60 -13.48 2.90
N GLY A 232 0.64 -13.36 2.46
CA GLY A 232 1.11 -12.20 1.69
C GLY A 232 0.57 -12.13 0.26
N GLY A 233 -0.15 -13.17 -0.19
CA GLY A 233 -0.73 -13.31 -1.53
C GLY A 233 -0.47 -14.69 -2.10
N MET A 234 -1.54 -15.42 -2.42
CA MET A 234 -1.47 -16.74 -3.07
C MET A 234 -1.42 -16.63 -4.59
N GLY A 235 -1.85 -15.50 -5.12
CA GLY A 235 -1.87 -15.19 -6.54
C GLY A 235 -2.74 -13.98 -6.83
N SER A 236 -2.67 -13.48 -8.06
CA SER A 236 -3.55 -12.41 -8.54
C SER A 236 -3.92 -12.61 -10.00
N VAL A 237 -5.02 -11.96 -10.41
CA VAL A 237 -5.52 -11.99 -11.79
C VAL A 237 -5.83 -10.58 -12.28
N SER A 238 -5.58 -10.33 -13.56
CA SER A 238 -5.98 -9.15 -14.30
C SER A 238 -6.26 -9.57 -15.75
N PRO A 239 -7.38 -9.17 -16.39
CA PRO A 239 -8.41 -8.24 -15.92
C PRO A 239 -9.32 -8.85 -14.83
N VAL A 240 -10.09 -7.98 -14.17
CA VAL A 240 -11.13 -8.35 -13.22
C VAL A 240 -12.46 -8.46 -13.96
N ASN A 241 -12.99 -9.69 -14.11
CA ASN A 241 -14.11 -9.97 -15.01
C ASN A 241 -15.46 -9.36 -14.58
N PHE A 242 -15.66 -9.14 -13.26
CA PHE A 242 -16.91 -8.55 -12.75
C PHE A 242 -16.88 -7.01 -12.72
N LEU A 243 -15.80 -6.40 -13.15
CA LEU A 243 -15.63 -4.95 -13.16
C LEU A 243 -16.17 -4.37 -14.46
N ASP A 244 -17.43 -3.96 -14.45
CA ASP A 244 -18.10 -3.30 -15.57
C ASP A 244 -17.78 -1.80 -15.64
N ILE A 245 -18.37 -1.12 -16.64
CA ILE A 245 -18.14 0.31 -16.91
C ILE A 245 -18.73 1.17 -15.78
N ASP A 246 -19.90 0.82 -15.24
CA ASP A 246 -20.56 1.58 -14.18
C ASP A 246 -19.75 1.55 -12.88
N LEU A 247 -19.25 0.38 -12.50
CA LEU A 247 -18.41 0.23 -11.31
C LEU A 247 -17.08 0.96 -11.45
N LYS A 248 -16.44 0.94 -12.64
CA LYS A 248 -15.23 1.73 -12.93
C LYS A 248 -15.48 3.23 -12.76
N ASP A 249 -16.57 3.73 -13.32
CA ASP A 249 -16.96 5.14 -13.24
C ASP A 249 -17.19 5.55 -11.77
N LYS A 250 -17.88 4.70 -10.99
CA LYS A 250 -18.06 4.93 -9.54
C LYS A 250 -16.73 4.95 -8.78
N ILE A 251 -15.84 4.00 -9.05
CA ILE A 251 -14.51 3.95 -8.40
C ILE A 251 -13.75 5.24 -8.71
N GLU A 252 -13.71 5.65 -9.97
CA GLU A 252 -13.00 6.87 -10.34
C GLU A 252 -13.61 8.11 -9.68
N LYS A 253 -14.93 8.31 -9.79
CA LYS A 253 -15.60 9.51 -9.29
C LYS A 253 -15.71 9.59 -7.77
N GLN A 254 -15.93 8.47 -7.08
CA GLN A 254 -16.22 8.45 -5.64
C GLN A 254 -14.97 8.15 -4.80
N ILE A 255 -13.90 7.60 -5.40
CA ILE A 255 -12.73 7.16 -4.66
C ILE A 255 -11.45 7.78 -5.22
N VAL A 256 -11.13 7.55 -6.50
CA VAL A 256 -9.84 8.01 -7.06
C VAL A 256 -9.75 9.54 -7.08
N ILE A 257 -10.73 10.22 -7.70
CA ILE A 257 -10.73 11.69 -7.76
C ILE A 257 -10.74 12.33 -6.37
N PRO A 258 -11.59 11.91 -5.40
CA PRO A 258 -11.51 12.44 -4.04
C PRO A 258 -10.19 12.16 -3.33
N THR A 259 -9.55 11.00 -3.59
CA THR A 259 -8.21 10.68 -3.06
C THR A 259 -7.17 11.66 -3.58
N ILE A 260 -7.10 11.86 -4.90
CA ILE A 260 -6.16 12.79 -5.54
C ILE A 260 -6.39 14.22 -5.05
N ASN A 261 -7.65 14.67 -5.07
CA ASN A 261 -8.01 16.01 -4.59
C ASN A 261 -7.68 16.20 -3.10
N GLY A 262 -7.85 15.16 -2.29
CA GLY A 262 -7.48 15.16 -0.88
C GLY A 262 -5.97 15.31 -0.68
N LEU A 263 -5.15 14.57 -1.43
CA LEU A 263 -3.69 14.70 -1.39
C LEU A 263 -3.24 16.12 -1.75
N ILE A 264 -3.78 16.69 -2.83
CA ILE A 264 -3.46 18.06 -3.28
C ILE A 264 -3.93 19.09 -2.25
N LYS A 265 -5.18 19.00 -1.78
CA LYS A 265 -5.79 19.93 -0.81
C LYS A 265 -5.04 19.95 0.52
N GLU A 266 -4.64 18.78 1.01
CA GLU A 266 -3.91 18.63 2.26
C GLU A 266 -2.39 18.84 2.08
N LYS A 267 -1.93 19.19 0.87
CA LYS A 267 -0.53 19.44 0.50
C LYS A 267 0.39 18.30 0.89
N ILE A 268 -0.05 17.08 0.61
CA ILE A 268 0.71 15.86 0.84
C ILE A 268 1.64 15.65 -0.36
N ASP A 269 2.95 15.74 -0.15
CA ASP A 269 3.94 15.43 -1.19
C ASP A 269 3.86 13.94 -1.54
N TYR A 270 3.38 13.68 -2.75
CA TYR A 270 3.16 12.33 -3.24
C TYR A 270 3.43 12.26 -4.75
N VAL A 271 4.41 11.45 -5.12
CA VAL A 271 4.68 11.07 -6.52
C VAL A 271 4.88 9.56 -6.55
N GLY A 272 4.08 8.82 -7.31
CA GLY A 272 4.24 7.37 -7.40
C GLY A 272 2.91 6.62 -7.41
N PHE A 273 2.94 5.39 -6.91
CA PHE A 273 1.79 4.50 -6.94
C PHE A 273 0.92 4.64 -5.71
N ILE A 274 -0.40 4.65 -5.92
CA ILE A 274 -1.41 4.50 -4.89
C ILE A 274 -2.14 3.19 -5.19
N PHE A 275 -2.00 2.21 -4.32
CA PHE A 275 -2.79 1.00 -4.35
C PHE A 275 -3.99 1.17 -3.41
N ILE A 276 -5.18 1.08 -3.95
CA ILE A 276 -6.45 1.20 -3.23
C ILE A 276 -7.08 -0.18 -3.19
N GLY A 277 -7.09 -0.81 -2.02
CA GLY A 277 -7.86 -2.02 -1.75
C GLY A 277 -9.34 -1.69 -1.67
N LEU A 278 -10.14 -2.30 -2.51
CA LEU A 278 -11.57 -2.02 -2.67
C LEU A 278 -12.41 -3.25 -2.38
N ILE A 279 -13.63 -3.01 -1.91
CA ILE A 279 -14.70 -4.02 -1.87
C ILE A 279 -15.92 -3.46 -2.57
N ASN A 280 -16.49 -4.24 -3.50
CA ASN A 280 -17.76 -3.94 -4.13
C ASN A 280 -18.90 -4.50 -3.27
N VAL A 281 -19.64 -3.62 -2.63
CA VAL A 281 -20.83 -3.96 -1.82
C VAL A 281 -22.05 -3.62 -2.67
N ASP A 282 -22.67 -4.62 -3.30
CA ASP A 282 -23.89 -4.48 -4.12
C ASP A 282 -23.83 -3.34 -5.16
N GLY A 283 -22.71 -3.21 -5.87
CA GLY A 283 -22.50 -2.17 -6.89
C GLY A 283 -22.02 -0.82 -6.35
N PHE A 284 -21.68 -0.75 -5.05
CA PHE A 284 -21.11 0.43 -4.40
C PHE A 284 -19.69 0.14 -3.91
N PRO A 285 -18.66 0.76 -4.50
CA PRO A 285 -17.28 0.52 -4.11
C PRO A 285 -16.99 1.23 -2.79
N LYS A 286 -16.33 0.52 -1.85
CA LYS A 286 -15.79 1.08 -0.60
C LYS A 286 -14.30 0.77 -0.50
N VAL A 287 -13.53 1.69 0.09
CA VAL A 287 -12.10 1.48 0.36
C VAL A 287 -11.92 0.63 1.61
N ILE A 288 -11.14 -0.44 1.49
CA ILE A 288 -10.69 -1.29 2.60
C ILE A 288 -9.43 -0.70 3.22
N GLU A 289 -8.45 -0.36 2.37
CA GLU A 289 -7.13 0.15 2.77
C GLU A 289 -6.43 0.88 1.63
N TYR A 290 -5.44 1.69 1.97
CA TYR A 290 -4.45 2.22 1.05
C TYR A 290 -3.11 1.54 1.25
N ASN A 291 -2.37 1.36 0.14
CA ASN A 291 -0.96 1.05 0.15
C ASN A 291 -0.24 2.08 -0.74
N VAL A 292 0.88 2.61 -0.26
CA VAL A 292 1.58 3.75 -0.92
C VAL A 292 2.64 3.30 -1.91
N ARG A 293 2.45 2.12 -2.45
CA ARG A 293 3.32 1.43 -3.41
C ARG A 293 2.49 0.43 -4.22
N MET A 294 3.09 -0.24 -5.19
CA MET A 294 2.41 -1.35 -5.88
C MET A 294 2.26 -2.57 -4.97
N GLY A 295 1.25 -3.38 -5.26
CA GLY A 295 1.03 -4.66 -4.60
C GLY A 295 2.02 -5.75 -5.05
N ASP A 296 2.14 -6.77 -4.24
CA ASP A 296 2.80 -8.04 -4.53
C ASP A 296 1.86 -9.16 -4.05
N PRO A 297 1.22 -9.93 -4.95
CA PRO A 297 1.61 -10.26 -6.34
C PRO A 297 0.92 -9.45 -7.46
N GLU A 298 0.26 -8.33 -7.19
CA GLU A 298 -0.53 -7.64 -8.22
C GLU A 298 0.33 -6.97 -9.28
N ALA A 299 1.51 -6.46 -8.95
CA ALA A 299 2.43 -5.88 -9.93
C ALA A 299 2.72 -6.84 -11.08
N GLN A 300 2.85 -8.14 -10.80
CA GLN A 300 3.17 -9.19 -11.75
C GLN A 300 2.07 -9.42 -12.81
N VAL A 301 0.83 -9.03 -12.53
CA VAL A 301 -0.28 -9.15 -13.49
C VAL A 301 -0.72 -7.80 -14.08
N VAL A 302 -0.40 -6.69 -13.43
CA VAL A 302 -0.74 -5.33 -13.88
C VAL A 302 0.27 -4.82 -14.91
N PHE A 303 1.57 -4.86 -14.61
CA PHE A 303 2.61 -4.28 -15.47
C PHE A 303 2.70 -4.91 -16.87
N PRO A 304 2.54 -6.22 -17.06
CA PRO A 304 2.50 -6.81 -18.39
C PRO A 304 1.36 -6.29 -19.27
N ARG A 305 0.30 -5.76 -18.68
CA ARG A 305 -0.86 -5.20 -19.39
C ARG A 305 -0.75 -3.71 -19.72
N ILE A 306 0.28 -3.02 -19.22
CA ILE A 306 0.55 -1.63 -19.60
C ILE A 306 1.25 -1.66 -20.97
N GLU A 307 0.55 -1.20 -22.01
CA GLU A 307 1.07 -1.19 -23.39
C GLU A 307 2.07 -0.06 -23.62
N ASN A 308 1.90 1.06 -22.91
CA ASN A 308 2.79 2.21 -22.99
C ASN A 308 4.22 1.86 -22.55
N ASP A 309 5.18 2.58 -23.11
CA ASP A 309 6.55 2.57 -22.56
C ASP A 309 6.50 3.16 -21.13
N PHE A 310 6.95 2.37 -20.18
CA PHE A 310 6.80 2.73 -18.77
C PHE A 310 7.63 3.94 -18.35
N MET A 311 8.68 4.24 -19.09
CA MET A 311 9.53 5.42 -18.82
C MET A 311 8.98 6.70 -19.48
N GLU A 312 7.89 6.61 -20.22
CA GLU A 312 7.19 7.74 -20.85
C GLU A 312 5.88 8.14 -20.13
N ILE A 313 5.46 7.31 -19.15
CA ILE A 313 4.29 7.58 -18.33
C ILE A 313 4.69 8.42 -17.12
#